data_296c750f19daa95dad43640a010c25e2
#
_entry.id   296c750f19daa95dad43640a010c25e2
#
_cell.length_a   1.000
_cell.length_b   1.000
_cell.length_c   1.000
_cell.angle_alpha   90.00
_cell.angle_beta   90.00
_cell.angle_gamma   90.00
#
_symmetry.space_group_name_H-M   'P 1'
#
loop_
_entity.id
_entity.type
_entity.pdbx_description
1 polymer ?
#
loop_
_entity_poly.entity_id
_entity_poly.type
_entity_poly.pdbx_seq_one_letter_code
_entity_poly.pdbx_strand_id
1 'polypeptide(L)'
;MPWPTHPYLRTPEGWLYLAVIIDLFSRYVVGWAVSPIIDRHLVLKALEMALKHRGHADGRMFHSDRGSQYASEDHRDALVASGIACSMSRRGNCHDNAVSESWFSTLKFELGDTFVSHAEAERLLFEYIEVDFNQKRMHSTLDYVSPAEFERNAAEKLSKAEAA
;
A
#
# COMPACT_ATOMS: atom_id res chain seq x y z
N MET A 1 9.18 -12.65 -18.59
CA MET A 1 9.89 -11.92 -17.52
C MET A 1 8.90 -11.61 -16.43
N PRO A 2 9.14 -12.01 -15.19
CA PRO A 2 8.29 -11.54 -14.10
C PRO A 2 8.51 -10.03 -13.96
N TRP A 3 7.44 -9.28 -14.08
CA TRP A 3 7.45 -7.84 -13.87
C TRP A 3 7.82 -7.57 -12.41
N PRO A 4 8.76 -6.66 -12.12
CA PRO A 4 9.02 -6.29 -10.75
C PRO A 4 7.75 -5.71 -10.14
N THR A 5 7.37 -6.20 -8.99
CA THR A 5 6.21 -5.78 -8.18
C THR A 5 6.34 -4.35 -7.64
N HIS A 6 7.40 -3.65 -7.99
CA HIS A 6 7.62 -2.26 -7.64
C HIS A 6 7.44 -1.41 -8.89
N PRO A 7 6.47 -0.51 -8.95
CA PRO A 7 6.38 0.42 -10.04
C PRO A 7 7.54 1.40 -9.93
N TYR A 8 8.30 1.46 -10.96
CA TYR A 8 9.23 2.53 -11.20
C TYR A 8 8.54 3.58 -12.08
N LEU A 9 8.77 4.82 -11.73
CA LEU A 9 8.28 5.99 -12.42
C LEU A 9 9.46 6.67 -13.11
N ARG A 10 9.24 7.19 -14.30
CA ARG A 10 10.29 7.84 -15.09
C ARG A 10 10.25 9.33 -14.86
N THR A 11 11.43 9.91 -14.65
CA THR A 11 11.60 11.37 -14.66
C THR A 11 12.92 11.72 -15.33
N PRO A 12 13.11 12.97 -15.78
CA PRO A 12 14.42 13.44 -16.27
C PRO A 12 15.53 13.38 -15.20
N GLU A 13 15.14 13.37 -13.91
CA GLU A 13 16.07 13.27 -12.78
C GLU A 13 16.48 11.81 -12.49
N GLY A 14 15.89 10.84 -13.19
CA GLY A 14 16.14 9.41 -13.04
C GLY A 14 14.88 8.64 -12.61
N TRP A 15 15.09 7.38 -12.24
CA TRP A 15 14.03 6.51 -11.76
C TRP A 15 13.55 6.92 -10.36
N LEU A 16 12.25 6.82 -10.15
CA LEU A 16 11.63 6.94 -8.85
C LEU A 16 10.86 5.66 -8.55
N TYR A 17 11.10 5.08 -7.40
CA TYR A 17 10.47 3.84 -6.95
C TYR A 17 9.37 4.13 -5.96
N LEU A 18 8.25 3.42 -6.05
CA LEU A 18 7.09 3.56 -5.18
C LEU A 18 6.88 2.27 -4.40
N ALA A 19 6.80 2.37 -3.07
CA ALA A 19 6.31 1.30 -2.20
C ALA A 19 4.92 1.66 -1.69
N VAL A 20 4.00 0.69 -1.67
CA VAL A 20 2.65 0.85 -1.12
C VAL A 20 2.29 -0.28 -0.18
N ILE A 21 1.49 0.03 0.83
CA ILE A 21 0.88 -0.93 1.75
C ILE A 21 -0.63 -0.76 1.66
N ILE A 22 -1.31 -1.80 1.25
CA ILE A 22 -2.76 -1.82 1.02
C ILE A 22 -3.41 -2.70 2.06
N ASP A 23 -4.44 -2.17 2.73
CA ASP A 23 -5.31 -2.95 3.60
C ASP A 23 -6.21 -3.84 2.74
N LEU A 24 -6.09 -5.17 2.90
CA LEU A 24 -6.86 -6.12 2.08
C LEU A 24 -8.35 -6.12 2.40
N PHE A 25 -8.75 -5.69 3.61
CA PHE A 25 -10.15 -5.60 4.02
C PHE A 25 -10.88 -4.44 3.32
N SER A 26 -10.27 -3.25 3.37
CA SER A 26 -10.89 -2.02 2.86
C SER A 26 -10.34 -1.54 1.53
N ARG A 27 -9.26 -2.16 1.03
CA ARG A 27 -8.50 -1.68 -0.13
C ARG A 27 -7.86 -0.31 0.07
N TYR A 28 -7.88 0.21 1.28
CA TYR A 28 -7.27 1.50 1.62
C TYR A 28 -5.75 1.40 1.51
N VAL A 29 -5.11 2.35 0.84
CA VAL A 29 -3.65 2.50 0.85
C VAL A 29 -3.28 3.17 2.16
N VAL A 30 -2.80 2.39 3.12
CA VAL A 30 -2.51 2.84 4.49
C VAL A 30 -1.12 3.44 4.65
N GLY A 31 -0.22 3.11 3.74
CA GLY A 31 1.14 3.66 3.73
C GLY A 31 1.75 3.60 2.34
N TRP A 32 2.54 4.60 2.02
CA TRP A 32 3.29 4.67 0.78
C TRP A 32 4.53 5.54 0.94
N ALA A 33 5.50 5.31 0.10
CA ALA A 33 6.73 6.10 0.04
C ALA A 33 7.34 6.06 -1.36
N VAL A 34 8.09 7.08 -1.71
CA VAL A 34 8.88 7.16 -2.94
C VAL A 34 10.36 7.37 -2.63
N SER A 35 11.22 6.84 -3.48
CA SER A 35 12.68 7.00 -3.37
C SER A 35 13.34 6.83 -4.74
N PRO A 36 14.42 7.57 -5.03
CA PRO A 36 15.24 7.31 -6.21
C PRO A 36 16.07 6.03 -6.09
N ILE A 37 16.12 5.41 -4.93
CA ILE A 37 16.85 4.19 -4.64
C ILE A 37 15.88 3.13 -4.13
N ILE A 38 15.95 1.94 -4.74
CA ILE A 38 15.18 0.78 -4.29
C ILE A 38 15.96 0.06 -3.19
N ASP A 39 15.66 0.37 -1.94
CA ASP A 39 16.29 -0.21 -0.77
C ASP A 39 15.28 -0.51 0.34
N ARG A 40 15.77 -1.07 1.45
CA ARG A 40 14.97 -1.35 2.65
C ARG A 40 14.30 -0.11 3.25
N HIS A 41 14.93 1.06 3.15
CA HIS A 41 14.41 2.30 3.71
C HIS A 41 13.13 2.77 3.03
N LEU A 42 12.99 2.50 1.74
CA LEU A 42 11.76 2.78 1.00
C LEU A 42 10.56 2.05 1.61
N VAL A 43 10.72 0.76 1.88
CA VAL A 43 9.66 -0.07 2.47
C VAL A 43 9.39 0.31 3.92
N LEU A 44 10.44 0.59 4.70
CA LEU A 44 10.30 1.04 6.09
C LEU A 44 9.53 2.36 6.20
N LYS A 45 9.79 3.33 5.32
CA LYS A 45 9.02 4.59 5.28
C LYS A 45 7.53 4.36 5.01
N ALA A 46 7.20 3.49 4.05
CA ALA A 46 5.81 3.13 3.79
C ALA A 46 5.17 2.44 5.00
N LEU A 47 5.91 1.55 5.69
CA LEU A 47 5.46 0.88 6.90
C LEU A 47 5.25 1.86 8.06
N GLU A 48 6.17 2.78 8.29
CA GLU A 48 6.02 3.83 9.31
C GLU A 48 4.77 4.66 9.10
N MET A 49 4.48 5.03 7.85
CA MET A 49 3.25 5.75 7.50
C MET A 49 2.01 4.91 7.80
N ALA A 50 2.01 3.63 7.43
CA ALA A 50 0.90 2.71 7.70
C ALA A 50 0.65 2.55 9.20
N LEU A 51 1.71 2.45 10.00
CA LEU A 51 1.61 2.36 11.47
C LEU A 51 1.08 3.65 12.10
N LYS A 52 1.46 4.81 11.58
CA LYS A 52 0.89 6.09 12.03
C LYS A 52 -0.60 6.21 11.75
N HIS A 53 -1.05 5.71 10.59
CA HIS A 53 -2.47 5.73 10.23
C HIS A 53 -3.32 4.71 11.00
N ARG A 54 -2.77 3.51 11.24
CA ARG A 54 -3.52 2.38 11.80
C ARG A 54 -3.28 2.15 13.29
N GLY A 55 -2.25 2.75 13.86
CA GLY A 55 -1.75 2.43 15.20
C GLY A 55 -1.13 1.02 15.26
N HIS A 56 -0.59 0.70 16.42
CA HIS A 56 -0.13 -0.64 16.73
C HIS A 56 -1.36 -1.50 17.02
N ALA A 57 -1.54 -2.58 16.29
CA ALA A 57 -2.67 -3.48 16.49
C ALA A 57 -2.18 -4.91 16.55
N ASP A 58 -2.27 -5.48 17.74
CA ASP A 58 -2.04 -6.89 17.96
C ASP A 58 -2.94 -7.74 17.05
N GLY A 59 -2.36 -8.74 16.42
CA GLY A 59 -3.10 -9.68 15.57
C GLY A 59 -3.25 -9.29 14.10
N ARG A 60 -2.70 -8.17 13.65
CA ARG A 60 -2.62 -7.87 12.22
C ARG A 60 -1.54 -8.70 11.53
N MET A 61 -1.82 -9.08 10.29
CA MET A 61 -0.90 -9.86 9.47
C MET A 61 -0.45 -9.02 8.28
N PHE A 62 0.86 -8.93 8.08
CA PHE A 62 1.46 -8.30 6.92
C PHE A 62 1.85 -9.35 5.90
N HIS A 63 1.31 -9.26 4.70
CA HIS A 63 1.68 -10.10 3.57
C HIS A 63 2.65 -9.35 2.65
N SER A 64 3.82 -9.92 2.43
CA SER A 64 4.78 -9.41 1.44
C SER A 64 5.17 -10.50 0.46
N ASP A 65 5.56 -10.09 -0.74
CA ASP A 65 6.28 -10.99 -1.62
C ASP A 65 7.70 -11.25 -1.07
N ARG A 66 8.39 -12.24 -1.65
CA ARG A 66 9.76 -12.60 -1.25
C ARG A 66 10.82 -11.65 -1.84
N GLY A 67 10.47 -10.40 -2.14
CA GLY A 67 11.45 -9.41 -2.57
C GLY A 67 12.52 -9.22 -1.49
N SER A 68 13.78 -9.07 -1.87
CA SER A 68 14.91 -8.93 -0.96
C SER A 68 14.76 -7.78 0.04
N GLN A 69 14.01 -6.73 -0.33
CA GLN A 69 13.73 -5.56 0.51
C GLN A 69 12.78 -5.87 1.67
N TYR A 70 11.81 -6.77 1.45
CA TYR A 70 10.85 -7.21 2.47
C TYR A 70 11.40 -8.34 3.35
N ALA A 71 12.47 -9.00 2.91
CA ALA A 71 13.14 -10.06 3.65
C ALA A 71 14.25 -9.53 4.58
N SER A 72 14.48 -8.21 4.65
CA SER A 72 15.50 -7.63 5.51
C SER A 72 15.15 -7.82 6.98
N GLU A 73 16.17 -8.05 7.83
CA GLU A 73 16.00 -8.18 9.29
C GLU A 73 15.33 -6.94 9.87
N ASP A 74 15.76 -5.74 9.48
CA ASP A 74 15.20 -4.47 9.96
C ASP A 74 13.70 -4.34 9.67
N HIS A 75 13.22 -4.84 8.51
CA HIS A 75 11.80 -4.84 8.19
C HIS A 75 11.01 -5.81 9.07
N ARG A 76 11.56 -6.99 9.30
CA ARG A 76 10.96 -7.98 10.20
C ARG A 76 10.94 -7.48 11.64
N ASP A 77 12.03 -6.87 12.11
CA ASP A 77 12.13 -6.30 13.45
C ASP A 77 11.12 -5.15 13.65
N ALA A 78 10.93 -4.29 12.66
CA ALA A 78 9.93 -3.23 12.70
C ALA A 78 8.50 -3.79 12.77
N LEU A 79 8.20 -4.87 12.03
CA LEU A 79 6.90 -5.56 12.11
C LEU A 79 6.68 -6.20 13.48
N VAL A 80 7.68 -6.92 14.00
CA VAL A 80 7.63 -7.57 15.31
C VAL A 80 7.46 -6.52 16.42
N ALA A 81 8.23 -5.43 16.40
CA ALA A 81 8.13 -4.34 17.36
C ALA A 81 6.75 -3.66 17.34
N SER A 82 6.04 -3.76 16.21
CA SER A 82 4.69 -3.20 16.03
C SER A 82 3.57 -4.20 16.32
N GLY A 83 3.87 -5.41 16.81
CA GLY A 83 2.90 -6.45 17.08
C GLY A 83 2.26 -7.06 15.80
N ILE A 84 2.88 -6.86 14.65
CA ILE A 84 2.37 -7.34 13.36
C ILE A 84 3.03 -8.66 13.00
N ALA A 85 2.22 -9.70 12.79
CA ALA A 85 2.72 -10.97 12.29
C ALA A 85 3.10 -10.86 10.80
N CYS A 86 4.34 -11.21 10.47
CA CYS A 86 4.78 -11.29 9.08
C CYS A 86 4.44 -12.67 8.51
N SER A 87 3.57 -12.70 7.50
CA SER A 87 3.35 -13.90 6.69
C SER A 87 4.05 -13.69 5.34
N MET A 88 5.13 -14.42 5.13
CA MET A 88 5.72 -14.50 3.79
C MET A 88 4.90 -15.50 2.97
N SER A 89 4.35 -15.03 1.85
CA SER A 89 3.62 -15.91 0.93
C SER A 89 4.51 -17.09 0.52
N ARG A 90 3.97 -18.31 0.62
CA ARG A 90 4.60 -19.49 0.01
C ARG A 90 4.67 -19.25 -1.50
N ARG A 91 5.71 -19.77 -2.18
CA ARG A 91 5.78 -19.78 -3.64
C ARG A 91 4.44 -20.25 -4.20
N GLY A 92 3.71 -19.37 -4.89
CA GLY A 92 2.46 -19.73 -5.58
C GLY A 92 1.16 -19.16 -5.01
N ASN A 93 1.17 -18.32 -3.97
CA ASN A 93 -0.07 -17.67 -3.51
C ASN A 93 -0.35 -16.41 -4.34
N CYS A 94 -0.96 -16.62 -5.52
CA CYS A 94 -1.23 -15.57 -6.52
C CYS A 94 -2.25 -14.52 -6.06
N HIS A 95 -3.07 -14.82 -5.03
CA HIS A 95 -4.17 -13.93 -4.65
C HIS A 95 -3.74 -12.68 -3.89
N ASP A 96 -2.71 -12.78 -3.06
CA ASP A 96 -2.24 -11.65 -2.26
C ASP A 96 -1.48 -10.62 -3.11
N ASN A 97 -0.77 -11.07 -4.15
CA ASN A 97 -0.10 -10.21 -5.12
C ASN A 97 -1.08 -9.58 -6.12
N ALA A 98 -2.21 -10.23 -6.42
CA ALA A 98 -3.17 -9.74 -7.41
C ALA A 98 -3.75 -8.37 -7.05
N VAL A 99 -3.93 -8.07 -5.77
CA VAL A 99 -4.41 -6.76 -5.30
C VAL A 99 -3.42 -5.66 -5.61
N SER A 100 -2.15 -5.87 -5.27
CA SER A 100 -1.08 -4.91 -5.54
C SER A 100 -0.84 -4.74 -7.03
N GLU A 101 -0.80 -5.83 -7.79
CA GLU A 101 -0.64 -5.78 -9.25
C GLU A 101 -1.79 -5.03 -9.94
N SER A 102 -3.02 -5.29 -9.52
CA SER A 102 -4.21 -4.58 -10.02
C SER A 102 -4.15 -3.09 -9.67
N TRP A 103 -3.73 -2.76 -8.44
CA TRP A 103 -3.59 -1.39 -8.00
C TRP A 103 -2.55 -0.63 -8.84
N PHE A 104 -1.38 -1.23 -9.05
CA PHE A 104 -0.33 -0.62 -9.86
C PHE A 104 -0.71 -0.48 -11.34
N SER A 105 -1.43 -1.44 -11.89
CA SER A 105 -1.94 -1.36 -13.26
C SER A 105 -2.91 -0.20 -13.41
N THR A 106 -3.78 -0.01 -12.43
CA THR A 106 -4.72 1.10 -12.40
C THR A 106 -4.02 2.45 -12.24
N LEU A 107 -3.05 2.54 -11.32
CA LEU A 107 -2.23 3.74 -11.14
C LEU A 107 -1.57 4.17 -12.45
N LYS A 108 -0.89 3.25 -13.14
CA LYS A 108 -0.22 3.53 -14.40
C LYS A 108 -1.18 3.90 -15.52
N PHE A 109 -2.35 3.30 -15.55
CA PHE A 109 -3.38 3.63 -16.53
C PHE A 109 -3.93 5.04 -16.32
N GLU A 110 -4.17 5.46 -15.09
CA GLU A 110 -4.82 6.73 -14.76
C GLU A 110 -3.83 7.89 -14.64
N LEU A 111 -2.68 7.67 -14.03
CA LEU A 111 -1.69 8.71 -13.74
C LEU A 111 -0.52 8.71 -14.73
N GLY A 112 -0.28 7.57 -15.40
CA GLY A 112 0.90 7.36 -16.22
C GLY A 112 2.11 6.88 -15.40
N ASP A 113 3.24 6.78 -16.10
CA ASP A 113 4.51 6.33 -15.51
C ASP A 113 5.67 7.30 -15.78
N THR A 114 5.37 8.48 -16.36
CA THR A 114 6.38 9.48 -16.74
C THR A 114 5.98 10.86 -16.21
N PHE A 115 6.90 11.51 -15.52
CA PHE A 115 6.68 12.79 -14.84
C PHE A 115 7.83 13.76 -15.19
N VAL A 116 7.62 15.06 -14.99
CA VAL A 116 8.61 16.09 -15.32
C VAL A 116 9.69 16.25 -14.23
N SER A 117 9.42 15.78 -13.00
CA SER A 117 10.38 15.78 -11.89
C SER A 117 9.96 14.80 -10.79
N HIS A 118 10.88 14.47 -9.87
CA HIS A 118 10.56 13.70 -8.67
C HIS A 118 9.51 14.40 -7.80
N ALA A 119 9.61 15.72 -7.64
CA ALA A 119 8.66 16.50 -6.85
C ALA A 119 7.24 16.50 -7.43
N GLU A 120 7.12 16.57 -8.76
CA GLU A 120 5.82 16.45 -9.42
C GLU A 120 5.24 15.04 -9.24
N ALA A 121 6.04 14.00 -9.44
CA ALA A 121 5.60 12.63 -9.26
C ALA A 121 5.08 12.41 -7.84
N GLU A 122 5.80 12.86 -6.82
CA GLU A 122 5.38 12.73 -5.42
C GLU A 122 4.08 13.47 -5.13
N ARG A 123 3.94 14.70 -5.63
CA ARG A 123 2.70 15.49 -5.48
C ARG A 123 1.50 14.82 -6.15
N LEU A 124 1.65 14.35 -7.38
CA LEU A 124 0.57 13.69 -8.10
C LEU A 124 0.20 12.33 -7.50
N LEU A 125 1.19 11.58 -7.00
CA LEU A 125 0.95 10.35 -6.26
C LEU A 125 0.19 10.61 -4.96
N PHE A 126 0.56 11.66 -4.21
CA PHE A 126 -0.16 12.06 -3.01
C PHE A 126 -1.63 12.35 -3.33
N GLU A 127 -1.89 13.18 -4.34
CA GLU A 127 -3.24 13.55 -4.76
C GLU A 127 -4.04 12.33 -5.20
N TYR A 128 -3.42 11.47 -6.02
CA TYR A 128 -4.05 10.23 -6.48
C TYR A 128 -4.36 9.28 -5.33
N ILE A 129 -3.40 9.01 -4.44
CA ILE A 129 -3.56 8.00 -3.38
C ILE A 129 -4.50 8.52 -2.28
N GLU A 130 -4.21 9.70 -1.73
CA GLU A 130 -4.89 10.17 -0.53
C GLU A 130 -6.28 10.74 -0.84
N VAL A 131 -6.45 11.37 -2.00
CA VAL A 131 -7.70 12.03 -2.35
C VAL A 131 -8.54 11.17 -3.28
N ASP A 132 -8.00 10.76 -4.42
CA ASP A 132 -8.81 10.11 -5.44
C ASP A 132 -9.03 8.64 -5.12
N PHE A 133 -7.97 7.86 -4.87
CA PHE A 133 -8.10 6.44 -4.62
C PHE A 133 -8.78 6.14 -3.27
N ASN A 134 -8.24 6.67 -2.19
CA ASN A 134 -8.74 6.36 -0.85
C ASN A 134 -10.10 6.95 -0.55
N GLN A 135 -10.39 8.19 -1.02
CA GLN A 135 -11.59 8.93 -0.63
C GLN A 135 -12.73 8.88 -1.63
N LYS A 136 -12.44 8.79 -2.94
CA LYS A 136 -13.45 8.96 -3.99
C LYS A 136 -13.68 7.72 -4.84
N ARG A 137 -12.63 6.93 -5.10
CA ARG A 137 -12.72 5.81 -6.03
C ARG A 137 -13.63 4.71 -5.51
N MET A 138 -14.69 4.42 -6.24
CA MET A 138 -15.59 3.31 -5.95
C MET A 138 -14.99 1.98 -6.41
N HIS A 139 -15.11 0.96 -5.56
CA HIS A 139 -14.63 -0.39 -5.84
C HIS A 139 -15.79 -1.38 -5.87
N SER A 140 -15.88 -2.17 -6.92
CA SER A 140 -16.92 -3.20 -7.04
C SER A 140 -16.86 -4.25 -5.92
N THR A 141 -15.65 -4.55 -5.42
CA THR A 141 -15.44 -5.48 -4.30
C THR A 141 -15.84 -4.90 -2.94
N LEU A 142 -16.16 -3.61 -2.86
CA LEU A 142 -16.58 -2.87 -1.67
C LEU A 142 -18.01 -2.35 -1.79
N ASP A 143 -18.86 -3.03 -2.56
CA ASP A 143 -20.23 -2.59 -2.82
C ASP A 143 -20.33 -1.19 -3.47
N TYR A 144 -19.38 -0.88 -4.34
CA TYR A 144 -19.29 0.40 -5.05
C TYR A 144 -19.19 1.64 -4.17
N VAL A 145 -18.52 1.52 -3.02
CA VAL A 145 -18.10 2.64 -2.19
C VAL A 145 -16.58 2.81 -2.22
N SER A 146 -16.10 3.96 -1.75
CA SER A 146 -14.67 4.20 -1.61
C SER A 146 -14.08 3.44 -0.40
N PRO A 147 -12.76 3.17 -0.38
CA PRO A 147 -12.09 2.58 0.78
C PRO A 147 -12.41 3.30 2.09
N ALA A 148 -12.34 4.63 2.12
CA ALA A 148 -12.65 5.42 3.30
C ALA A 148 -14.12 5.31 3.75
N GLU A 149 -15.04 5.29 2.81
CA GLU A 149 -16.46 5.12 3.10
C GLU A 149 -16.77 3.71 3.61
N PHE A 150 -16.15 2.69 3.01
CA PHE A 150 -16.27 1.31 3.47
C PHE A 150 -15.85 1.14 4.94
N GLU A 151 -14.72 1.76 5.32
CA GLU A 151 -14.25 1.73 6.71
C GLU A 151 -15.18 2.46 7.68
N ARG A 152 -15.70 3.63 7.30
CA ARG A 152 -16.70 4.33 8.11
C ARG A 152 -17.95 3.48 8.35
N ASN A 153 -18.46 2.87 7.29
CA ASN A 153 -19.64 2.00 7.37
C ASN A 153 -19.39 0.77 8.25
N ALA A 154 -18.19 0.18 8.18
CA ALA A 154 -17.81 -0.95 9.05
C ALA A 154 -17.71 -0.53 10.51
N ALA A 155 -17.12 0.62 10.82
CA ALA A 155 -17.01 1.14 12.18
C ALA A 155 -18.38 1.45 12.78
N GLU A 156 -19.31 2.04 12.01
CA GLU A 156 -20.66 2.30 12.46
C GLU A 156 -21.46 1.02 12.77
N LYS A 157 -21.28 -0.03 11.95
CA LYS A 157 -21.92 -1.33 12.20
C LYS A 157 -21.43 -1.96 13.51
N LEU A 158 -20.11 -1.88 13.77
CA LEU A 158 -19.52 -2.40 15.00
C LEU A 158 -20.05 -1.65 16.23
N SER A 159 -20.08 -0.31 16.20
CA SER A 159 -20.57 0.48 17.34
C SER A 159 -22.05 0.24 17.62
N LYS A 160 -22.88 0.01 16.60
CA LYS A 160 -24.29 -0.35 16.77
C LYS A 160 -24.48 -1.76 17.35
N ALA A 161 -23.59 -2.70 17.00
CA ALA A 161 -23.63 -4.06 17.52
C ALA A 161 -23.20 -4.12 19.00
N GLU A 162 -22.26 -3.27 19.42
CA GLU A 162 -21.81 -3.16 20.82
C GLU A 162 -22.83 -2.44 21.73
N ALA A 163 -23.68 -1.60 21.15
CA ALA A 163 -24.73 -0.85 21.88
C ALA A 163 -26.05 -1.61 22.00
N ALA A 164 -26.18 -2.76 21.37
CA ALA A 164 -27.42 -3.59 21.39
C ALA A 164 -27.32 -4.76 22.35
#